data_baf0a1538f3809c12d2af1abd90502ca
#
_entry.id   baf0a1538f3809c12d2af1abd90502ca
#
_cell.length_a   1.000
_cell.length_b   1.000
_cell.length_c   1.000
_cell.angle_alpha   90.00
_cell.angle_beta   90.00
_cell.angle_gamma   90.00
#
_symmetry.space_group_name_H-M   'P 1'
#
loop_
_entity.id
_entity.type
_entity.pdbx_description
1 polymer ?
#
loop_
_entity_poly.entity_id
_entity_poly.type
_entity_poly.pdbx_seq_one_letter_code
_entity_poly.pdbx_strand_id
1 'polypeptide(L)'
;MNYAETIDYLFNKTLVFQHVGAQAYKPGLDTTLQLDKVFGCPEKAFKTIHVAGTNGKGSTSHLLAAILQKAGYRVGLYTSPHLLDFRERIRVDGKMVSEEFVCSFVDKFLNCGYSGRQPSFFELATIMAFKYFEHEKVDVAVIEVGLGGRLDSTNIISPVLSVITNISFDHTQFLGNTLAAIAGEKAGIIKPNTPVVVGEYTDETRPVFEEKAQSVNAPIVFAQDNSEITDFSRSVDSLHLSTRSFGNISDELAGECQTLNADTVLHAVCLLRENGFIITDGNVHDGFASVCRTTGLMGRWMKVDEHPLTICDTGHNPGGFQYIADQLQHAECGTLRVVIGFVSDKDISHILNMLPTDALYFFTQPSVERALPCTVLAKKASEFGLTGSTFTSVKDAYLAAKSGAAADDMIYVGGSTFIVADLLAALKESGKV
;
A
#
# COMPACT_ATOMS: atom_id res chain seq x y z
N MET A 1 -6.15 1.69 29.56
CA MET A 1 -6.49 0.43 28.88
C MET A 1 -5.20 -0.31 28.58
N ASN A 2 -5.19 -1.68 28.58
CA ASN A 2 -4.08 -2.43 28.00
C ASN A 2 -4.14 -2.39 26.46
N TYR A 3 -3.12 -2.92 25.77
CA TYR A 3 -3.04 -2.83 24.30
C TYR A 3 -4.20 -3.56 23.60
N ALA A 4 -4.57 -4.76 24.05
CA ALA A 4 -5.69 -5.52 23.48
C ALA A 4 -7.03 -4.76 23.62
N GLU A 5 -7.31 -4.19 24.78
CA GLU A 5 -8.49 -3.35 25.01
C GLU A 5 -8.49 -2.09 24.15
N THR A 6 -7.31 -1.50 23.93
CA THR A 6 -7.13 -0.30 23.10
C THR A 6 -7.39 -0.62 21.64
N ILE A 7 -6.90 -1.74 21.16
CA ILE A 7 -7.15 -2.21 19.79
C ILE A 7 -8.63 -2.56 19.61
N ASP A 8 -9.25 -3.24 20.58
CA ASP A 8 -10.69 -3.50 20.57
C ASP A 8 -11.51 -2.20 20.48
N TYR A 9 -11.13 -1.17 21.26
CA TYR A 9 -11.76 0.15 21.19
C TYR A 9 -11.63 0.75 19.79
N LEU A 10 -10.43 0.77 19.21
CA LEU A 10 -10.19 1.33 17.90
C LEU A 10 -10.98 0.61 16.79
N PHE A 11 -11.09 -0.73 16.85
CA PHE A 11 -11.76 -1.49 15.82
C PHE A 11 -13.27 -1.64 16.01
N ASN A 12 -13.77 -1.70 17.24
CA ASN A 12 -15.17 -2.02 17.52
C ASN A 12 -16.00 -0.83 18.02
N LYS A 13 -15.37 0.23 18.53
CA LYS A 13 -16.07 1.44 19.01
C LYS A 13 -15.96 2.62 18.06
N THR A 14 -15.16 2.53 17.00
CA THR A 14 -15.08 3.52 15.95
C THR A 14 -15.56 2.92 14.62
N LEU A 15 -15.85 3.76 13.63
CA LEU A 15 -16.24 3.27 12.30
C LEU A 15 -14.98 2.84 11.51
N VAL A 16 -14.86 1.55 11.25
CA VAL A 16 -13.71 0.96 10.54
C VAL A 16 -14.11 0.55 9.13
N PHE A 17 -13.49 1.15 8.11
CA PHE A 17 -13.76 0.85 6.70
C PHE A 17 -13.52 -0.64 6.36
N GLN A 18 -12.51 -1.25 6.94
CA GLN A 18 -12.19 -2.66 6.72
C GLN A 18 -13.31 -3.60 7.14
N HIS A 19 -14.14 -3.23 8.14
CA HIS A 19 -15.24 -4.03 8.65
C HIS A 19 -16.56 -3.71 7.95
N VAL A 20 -16.95 -2.43 7.89
CA VAL A 20 -18.28 -2.00 7.43
C VAL A 20 -18.28 -1.36 6.04
N GLY A 21 -17.14 -1.33 5.36
CA GLY A 21 -17.04 -0.82 4.00
C GLY A 21 -17.53 0.64 3.87
N ALA A 22 -18.42 0.88 2.92
CA ALA A 22 -18.96 2.18 2.56
C ALA A 22 -19.52 3.00 3.74
N GLN A 23 -20.10 2.36 4.73
CA GLN A 23 -20.74 3.05 5.87
C GLN A 23 -19.75 3.79 6.77
N ALA A 24 -18.47 3.41 6.75
CA ALA A 24 -17.42 4.09 7.51
C ALA A 24 -16.89 5.36 6.83
N TYR A 25 -17.15 5.54 5.52
CA TYR A 25 -16.67 6.70 4.79
C TYR A 25 -17.43 7.96 5.20
N LYS A 26 -16.71 8.90 5.77
CA LYS A 26 -17.24 10.21 6.18
C LYS A 26 -16.52 11.28 5.34
N PRO A 27 -17.16 11.84 4.31
CA PRO A 27 -16.53 12.89 3.53
C PRO A 27 -16.36 14.18 4.36
N GLY A 28 -15.19 14.79 4.28
CA GLY A 28 -14.87 16.04 4.96
C GLY A 28 -13.67 15.93 5.90
N LEU A 29 -13.02 17.06 6.14
CA LEU A 29 -11.82 17.16 6.99
C LEU A 29 -12.12 17.76 8.38
N ASP A 30 -13.35 18.16 8.65
CA ASP A 30 -13.71 18.93 9.85
C ASP A 30 -13.37 18.20 11.13
N THR A 31 -13.69 16.89 11.20
CA THR A 31 -13.37 16.05 12.37
C THR A 31 -11.86 15.92 12.56
N THR A 32 -11.13 15.66 11.48
CA THR A 32 -9.67 15.56 11.51
C THR A 32 -9.02 16.86 11.95
N LEU A 33 -9.46 18.01 11.39
CA LEU A 33 -8.97 19.34 11.77
C LEU A 33 -9.28 19.70 13.23
N GLN A 34 -10.44 19.28 13.76
CA GLN A 34 -10.76 19.47 15.15
C GLN A 34 -9.88 18.62 16.07
N LEU A 35 -9.67 17.34 15.72
CA LEU A 35 -8.76 16.46 16.45
C LEU A 35 -7.33 16.99 16.42
N ASP A 36 -6.86 17.41 15.26
CA ASP A 36 -5.53 17.96 15.09
C ASP A 36 -5.28 19.15 16.03
N LYS A 37 -6.24 20.09 16.11
CA LYS A 37 -6.20 21.21 17.07
C LYS A 37 -6.17 20.75 18.53
N VAL A 38 -6.98 19.75 18.89
CA VAL A 38 -7.02 19.22 20.27
C VAL A 38 -5.66 18.60 20.65
N PHE A 39 -4.95 18.01 19.70
CA PHE A 39 -3.62 17.43 19.92
C PHE A 39 -2.46 18.40 19.67
N GLY A 40 -2.75 19.68 19.36
CA GLY A 40 -1.76 20.76 19.26
C GLY A 40 -1.16 20.95 17.87
N CYS A 41 -1.85 20.55 16.80
CA CYS A 41 -1.43 20.65 15.40
C CYS A 41 -0.07 19.96 15.16
N PRO A 42 0.05 18.67 15.51
CA PRO A 42 1.33 17.95 15.43
C PRO A 42 1.89 17.84 14.00
N GLU A 43 1.05 17.94 12.96
CA GLU A 43 1.44 17.88 11.55
C GLU A 43 2.40 19.00 11.14
N LYS A 44 2.49 20.08 11.95
CA LYS A 44 3.39 21.23 11.71
C LYS A 44 4.81 21.04 12.22
N ALA A 45 5.05 20.00 13.01
CA ALA A 45 6.33 19.79 13.68
C ALA A 45 7.43 19.22 12.76
N PHE A 46 7.09 18.73 11.57
CA PHE A 46 8.02 18.04 10.66
C PHE A 46 7.63 18.29 9.19
N LYS A 47 8.57 18.06 8.27
CA LYS A 47 8.29 18.07 6.83
C LYS A 47 7.48 16.83 6.43
N THR A 48 6.65 16.94 5.39
CA THR A 48 5.86 15.81 4.91
C THR A 48 6.01 15.59 3.41
N ILE A 49 5.96 14.32 2.98
CA ILE A 49 5.80 13.91 1.58
C ILE A 49 4.47 13.17 1.52
N HIS A 50 3.58 13.59 0.62
CA HIS A 50 2.21 13.06 0.54
C HIS A 50 2.06 12.15 -0.67
N VAL A 51 1.67 10.89 -0.47
CA VAL A 51 1.62 9.88 -1.53
C VAL A 51 0.19 9.40 -1.74
N ALA A 52 -0.38 9.68 -2.92
CA ALA A 52 -1.67 9.17 -3.38
C ALA A 52 -1.50 8.25 -4.60
N GLY A 53 -2.60 7.66 -5.05
CA GLY A 53 -2.64 6.77 -6.22
C GLY A 53 -3.66 5.65 -6.03
N THR A 54 -3.89 4.84 -7.05
CA THR A 54 -4.70 3.64 -6.91
C THR A 54 -3.83 2.49 -6.43
N ASN A 55 -2.82 2.10 -7.19
CA ASN A 55 -1.85 1.07 -6.84
C ASN A 55 -0.48 1.69 -6.59
N GLY A 56 0.44 0.96 -5.94
CA GLY A 56 1.82 1.39 -5.75
C GLY A 56 2.08 2.36 -4.59
N LYS A 57 1.05 2.98 -3.98
CA LYS A 57 1.22 3.95 -2.88
C LYS A 57 2.15 3.45 -1.77
N GLY A 58 1.86 2.26 -1.22
CA GLY A 58 2.65 1.67 -0.14
C GLY A 58 4.10 1.41 -0.56
N SER A 59 4.34 0.79 -1.74
CA SER A 59 5.70 0.56 -2.26
C SER A 59 6.47 1.86 -2.43
N THR A 60 5.87 2.86 -3.08
CA THR A 60 6.45 4.20 -3.27
C THR A 60 6.77 4.88 -1.92
N SER A 61 5.84 4.79 -0.95
CA SER A 61 6.05 5.37 0.38
C SER A 61 7.19 4.69 1.14
N HIS A 62 7.28 3.37 1.07
CA HIS A 62 8.36 2.61 1.71
C HIS A 62 9.72 2.86 1.03
N LEU A 63 9.78 2.91 -0.31
CA LEU A 63 11.02 3.23 -1.05
C LEU A 63 11.52 4.63 -0.69
N LEU A 64 10.65 5.65 -0.71
CA LEU A 64 11.02 7.01 -0.30
C LEU A 64 11.50 7.05 1.15
N ALA A 65 10.81 6.37 2.07
CA ALA A 65 11.23 6.29 3.46
C ALA A 65 12.58 5.58 3.63
N ALA A 66 12.83 4.49 2.90
CA ALA A 66 14.11 3.78 2.93
C ALA A 66 15.26 4.66 2.44
N ILE A 67 15.09 5.34 1.31
CA ILE A 67 16.09 6.24 0.72
C ILE A 67 16.42 7.38 1.70
N LEU A 68 15.40 8.01 2.30
CA LEU A 68 15.58 9.09 3.26
C LEU A 68 16.29 8.63 4.54
N GLN A 69 15.98 7.41 5.03
CA GLN A 69 16.70 6.81 6.17
C GLN A 69 18.16 6.56 5.82
N LYS A 70 18.48 6.05 4.60
CA LYS A 70 19.86 5.88 4.13
C LYS A 70 20.59 7.21 3.97
N ALA A 71 19.87 8.28 3.70
CA ALA A 71 20.40 9.64 3.66
C ALA A 71 20.62 10.27 5.05
N GLY A 72 20.28 9.54 6.13
CA GLY A 72 20.54 9.95 7.51
C GLY A 72 19.44 10.80 8.15
N TYR A 73 18.28 10.95 7.48
CA TYR A 73 17.11 11.60 8.08
C TYR A 73 16.41 10.66 9.07
N ARG A 74 15.84 11.24 10.13
CA ARG A 74 14.88 10.56 10.99
C ARG A 74 13.50 10.57 10.33
N VAL A 75 13.03 9.40 9.90
CA VAL A 75 11.91 9.30 8.98
C VAL A 75 10.68 8.68 9.65
N GLY A 76 9.57 9.43 9.64
CA GLY A 76 8.23 8.90 9.90
C GLY A 76 7.64 8.25 8.65
N LEU A 77 6.91 7.17 8.81
CA LEU A 77 6.19 6.49 7.74
C LEU A 77 4.79 6.12 8.21
N TYR A 78 3.77 6.66 7.52
CA TYR A 78 2.36 6.33 7.75
C TYR A 78 1.78 5.63 6.52
N THR A 79 1.34 4.38 6.67
CA THR A 79 0.84 3.53 5.56
C THR A 79 -0.44 2.78 5.96
N SER A 80 -1.19 2.32 4.95
CA SER A 80 -2.41 1.55 5.16
C SER A 80 -2.76 0.65 3.95
N PRO A 81 -3.45 -0.50 4.18
CA PRO A 81 -3.73 -1.10 5.48
C PRO A 81 -2.52 -1.79 6.09
N HIS A 82 -2.59 -2.26 7.33
CA HIS A 82 -1.63 -3.20 7.93
C HIS A 82 -1.98 -4.65 7.55
N LEU A 83 -1.03 -5.56 7.76
CA LEU A 83 -1.21 -7.01 7.54
C LEU A 83 -1.50 -7.75 8.85
N LEU A 84 -0.60 -7.68 9.82
CA LEU A 84 -0.67 -8.47 11.05
C LEU A 84 -0.95 -7.63 12.30
N ASP A 85 -0.39 -6.42 12.38
CA ASP A 85 -0.45 -5.59 13.58
C ASP A 85 -0.80 -4.14 13.21
N PHE A 86 -1.72 -3.54 13.95
CA PHE A 86 -2.09 -2.13 13.78
C PHE A 86 -0.87 -1.20 13.71
N ARG A 87 0.16 -1.48 14.52
CA ARG A 87 1.37 -0.66 14.63
C ARG A 87 2.20 -0.59 13.35
N GLU A 88 1.99 -1.51 12.40
CA GLU A 88 2.62 -1.46 11.07
C GLU A 88 2.31 -0.16 10.33
N ARG A 89 1.16 0.45 10.62
CA ARG A 89 0.72 1.71 10.00
C ARG A 89 1.58 2.91 10.35
N ILE A 90 2.27 2.87 11.50
CA ILE A 90 2.98 4.02 12.07
C ILE A 90 4.39 3.57 12.44
N ARG A 91 5.37 4.01 11.69
CA ARG A 91 6.78 3.64 11.91
C ARG A 91 7.67 4.87 11.98
N VAL A 92 8.73 4.77 12.75
CA VAL A 92 9.87 5.72 12.74
C VAL A 92 11.14 4.91 12.56
N ASP A 93 11.93 5.24 11.54
CA ASP A 93 13.14 4.51 11.17
C ASP A 93 12.93 2.99 11.09
N GLY A 94 11.83 2.58 10.44
CA GLY A 94 11.41 1.19 10.27
C GLY A 94 10.78 0.54 11.51
N LYS A 95 10.90 1.12 12.68
CA LYS A 95 10.35 0.58 13.93
C LYS A 95 8.90 0.99 14.10
N MET A 96 8.03 0.03 14.39
CA MET A 96 6.61 0.27 14.69
C MET A 96 6.45 1.13 15.96
N VAL A 97 5.40 1.94 15.99
CA VAL A 97 4.97 2.64 17.22
C VAL A 97 4.81 1.66 18.37
N SER A 98 5.19 2.07 19.59
CA SER A 98 5.08 1.19 20.76
C SER A 98 3.62 1.00 21.20
N GLU A 99 3.33 -0.12 21.84
CA GLU A 99 2.01 -0.40 22.43
C GLU A 99 1.64 0.65 23.49
N GLU A 100 2.62 1.08 24.28
CA GLU A 100 2.45 2.09 25.32
C GLU A 100 2.03 3.42 24.71
N PHE A 101 2.62 3.83 23.58
CA PHE A 101 2.23 5.07 22.92
C PHE A 101 0.80 4.99 22.38
N VAL A 102 0.43 3.88 21.75
CA VAL A 102 -0.94 3.65 21.23
C VAL A 102 -1.96 3.73 22.39
N CYS A 103 -1.71 3.04 23.49
CA CYS A 103 -2.57 3.08 24.67
C CYS A 103 -2.68 4.51 25.26
N SER A 104 -1.54 5.17 25.44
CA SER A 104 -1.48 6.53 25.98
C SER A 104 -2.22 7.55 25.11
N PHE A 105 -2.09 7.43 23.78
CA PHE A 105 -2.82 8.30 22.85
C PHE A 105 -4.33 8.12 22.96
N VAL A 106 -4.82 6.88 22.97
CA VAL A 106 -6.26 6.60 23.08
C VAL A 106 -6.80 7.02 24.44
N ASP A 107 -6.08 6.75 25.54
CA ASP A 107 -6.45 7.23 26.88
C ASP A 107 -6.51 8.76 26.93
N LYS A 108 -5.56 9.45 26.30
CA LYS A 108 -5.56 10.93 26.18
C LYS A 108 -6.76 11.40 25.38
N PHE A 109 -7.08 10.77 24.25
CA PHE A 109 -8.25 11.10 23.44
C PHE A 109 -9.54 10.98 24.25
N LEU A 110 -9.73 9.88 25.00
CA LEU A 110 -10.92 9.65 25.81
C LEU A 110 -11.10 10.67 26.92
N ASN A 111 -10.02 11.25 27.44
CA ASN A 111 -10.02 12.17 28.58
C ASN A 111 -9.81 13.65 28.19
N CYS A 112 -9.61 13.97 26.89
CA CYS A 112 -9.32 15.36 26.46
C CYS A 112 -10.55 16.28 26.39
N GLY A 113 -11.75 15.76 26.68
CA GLY A 113 -12.99 16.55 26.60
C GLY A 113 -13.44 16.87 25.16
N TYR A 114 -12.98 16.08 24.18
CA TYR A 114 -13.44 16.22 22.80
C TYR A 114 -14.97 16.07 22.71
N SER A 115 -15.65 17.12 22.24
CA SER A 115 -17.10 17.17 22.15
C SER A 115 -17.61 17.24 20.69
N GLY A 116 -16.71 17.05 19.73
CA GLY A 116 -17.04 17.04 18.30
C GLY A 116 -17.73 15.74 17.85
N ARG A 117 -17.91 15.60 16.54
CA ARG A 117 -18.42 14.38 15.93
C ARG A 117 -17.47 13.20 16.23
N GLN A 118 -18.03 12.04 16.59
CA GLN A 118 -17.23 10.84 16.86
C GLN A 118 -16.31 10.52 15.67
N PRO A 119 -14.98 10.46 15.87
CA PRO A 119 -14.05 10.20 14.79
C PRO A 119 -14.15 8.75 14.29
N SER A 120 -13.79 8.56 13.03
CA SER A 120 -13.55 7.25 12.46
C SER A 120 -12.20 6.70 12.95
N PHE A 121 -12.02 5.40 12.78
CA PHE A 121 -10.73 4.74 13.00
C PHE A 121 -9.57 5.44 12.28
N PHE A 122 -9.79 5.79 10.98
CA PHE A 122 -8.73 6.36 10.16
C PHE A 122 -8.37 7.79 10.59
N GLU A 123 -9.35 8.60 10.99
CA GLU A 123 -9.11 9.95 11.55
C GLU A 123 -8.27 9.87 12.84
N LEU A 124 -8.60 8.96 13.76
CA LEU A 124 -7.81 8.75 14.97
C LEU A 124 -6.41 8.22 14.69
N ALA A 125 -6.28 7.24 13.80
CA ALA A 125 -4.99 6.68 13.42
C ALA A 125 -4.08 7.72 12.75
N THR A 126 -4.63 8.61 11.93
CA THR A 126 -3.89 9.70 11.27
C THR A 126 -3.33 10.68 12.30
N ILE A 127 -4.16 11.16 13.23
CA ILE A 127 -3.70 12.09 14.28
C ILE A 127 -2.73 11.39 15.25
N MET A 128 -2.94 10.11 15.55
CA MET A 128 -1.99 9.31 16.33
C MET A 128 -0.60 9.25 15.64
N ALA A 129 -0.58 9.02 14.32
CA ALA A 129 0.66 9.00 13.55
C ALA A 129 1.39 10.35 13.63
N PHE A 130 0.69 11.45 13.38
CA PHE A 130 1.29 12.80 13.45
C PHE A 130 1.80 13.12 14.85
N LYS A 131 1.04 12.73 15.90
CA LYS A 131 1.46 12.93 17.29
C LYS A 131 2.68 12.06 17.67
N TYR A 132 2.78 10.85 17.11
CA TYR A 132 3.95 10.01 17.27
C TYR A 132 5.19 10.59 16.58
N PHE A 133 5.03 11.10 15.36
CA PHE A 133 6.13 11.73 14.60
C PHE A 133 6.64 13.01 15.27
N GLU A 134 5.76 13.84 15.81
CA GLU A 134 6.14 14.97 16.64
C GLU A 134 6.89 14.52 17.89
N HIS A 135 6.39 13.50 18.60
CA HIS A 135 7.03 12.94 19.79
C HIS A 135 8.44 12.44 19.51
N GLU A 136 8.60 11.71 18.43
CA GLU A 136 9.87 11.14 17.97
C GLU A 136 10.77 12.19 17.28
N LYS A 137 10.30 13.41 17.06
CA LYS A 137 11.03 14.51 16.41
C LYS A 137 11.60 14.09 15.06
N VAL A 138 10.75 13.54 14.19
CA VAL A 138 11.18 13.16 12.85
C VAL A 138 11.51 14.39 12.01
N ASP A 139 12.51 14.29 11.12
CA ASP A 139 12.86 15.34 10.18
C ASP A 139 11.84 15.46 9.05
N VAL A 140 11.37 14.30 8.58
CA VAL A 140 10.42 14.17 7.48
C VAL A 140 9.55 12.94 7.67
N ALA A 141 8.27 13.04 7.30
CA ALA A 141 7.37 11.90 7.30
C ALA A 141 6.82 11.66 5.88
N VAL A 142 6.83 10.40 5.45
CA VAL A 142 6.15 9.95 4.23
C VAL A 142 4.75 9.49 4.63
N ILE A 143 3.74 10.12 4.06
CA ILE A 143 2.34 9.96 4.44
C ILE A 143 1.56 9.37 3.26
N GLU A 144 1.10 8.14 3.37
CA GLU A 144 0.23 7.50 2.40
C GLU A 144 -1.22 7.90 2.61
N VAL A 145 -1.89 8.30 1.54
CA VAL A 145 -3.35 8.54 1.50
C VAL A 145 -4.10 7.22 1.70
N GLY A 146 -5.10 7.23 2.57
CA GLY A 146 -5.93 6.04 2.79
C GLY A 146 -6.91 5.78 1.65
N LEU A 147 -7.69 6.81 1.26
CA LEU A 147 -8.71 6.71 0.20
C LEU A 147 -8.87 8.04 -0.55
N GLY A 148 -8.80 7.99 -1.88
CA GLY A 148 -8.95 9.17 -2.72
C GLY A 148 -7.77 10.13 -2.59
N GLY A 149 -7.95 11.22 -1.89
CA GLY A 149 -6.94 12.25 -1.59
C GLY A 149 -7.57 13.53 -1.07
N ARG A 150 -8.45 14.18 -1.84
CA ARG A 150 -9.04 15.50 -1.54
C ARG A 150 -9.68 15.56 -0.15
N LEU A 151 -10.43 14.54 0.24
CA LEU A 151 -11.16 14.45 1.51
C LEU A 151 -10.58 13.39 2.45
N ASP A 152 -9.37 12.89 2.16
CA ASP A 152 -8.68 11.95 3.02
C ASP A 152 -8.17 12.65 4.30
N SER A 153 -8.25 11.99 5.44
CA SER A 153 -7.82 12.55 6.73
C SER A 153 -6.37 13.01 6.74
N THR A 154 -5.51 12.41 5.89
CA THR A 154 -4.12 12.83 5.75
C THR A 154 -3.97 14.19 5.07
N ASN A 155 -4.98 14.68 4.33
CA ASN A 155 -4.88 15.87 3.49
C ASN A 155 -4.93 17.22 4.25
N ILE A 156 -4.79 17.18 5.57
CA ILE A 156 -4.61 18.39 6.40
C ILE A 156 -3.17 18.91 6.39
N ILE A 157 -2.22 18.13 5.87
CA ILE A 157 -0.79 18.48 5.81
C ILE A 157 -0.46 19.48 4.68
N SER A 158 0.68 20.15 4.82
CA SER A 158 1.31 20.98 3.79
C SER A 158 2.64 20.33 3.37
N PRO A 159 2.63 19.42 2.39
CA PRO A 159 3.82 18.64 2.05
C PRO A 159 4.86 19.48 1.29
N VAL A 160 6.13 19.05 1.36
CA VAL A 160 7.21 19.58 0.53
C VAL A 160 7.22 18.94 -0.87
N LEU A 161 6.55 17.80 -1.03
CA LEU A 161 6.38 17.08 -2.29
C LEU A 161 5.08 16.28 -2.25
N SER A 162 4.30 16.33 -3.31
CA SER A 162 3.17 15.43 -3.55
C SER A 162 3.55 14.39 -4.60
N VAL A 163 3.12 13.14 -4.41
CA VAL A 163 3.36 12.03 -5.34
C VAL A 163 2.04 11.33 -5.65
N ILE A 164 1.73 11.13 -6.93
CA ILE A 164 0.55 10.38 -7.37
C ILE A 164 1.07 9.22 -8.24
N THR A 165 0.91 7.99 -7.80
CA THR A 165 1.51 6.82 -8.46
C THR A 165 0.83 6.49 -9.78
N ASN A 166 -0.46 6.17 -9.75
CA ASN A 166 -1.27 5.88 -10.95
C ASN A 166 -2.75 6.04 -10.66
N ILE A 167 -3.55 5.95 -11.74
CA ILE A 167 -5.01 5.95 -11.68
C ILE A 167 -5.53 4.68 -12.34
N SER A 168 -6.34 3.92 -11.61
CA SER A 168 -7.13 2.83 -12.15
C SER A 168 -8.47 2.72 -11.40
N PHE A 169 -9.39 1.92 -11.90
CA PHE A 169 -10.68 1.72 -11.25
C PHE A 169 -10.52 0.97 -9.94
N ASP A 170 -10.82 1.64 -8.85
CA ASP A 170 -11.00 1.07 -7.52
C ASP A 170 -11.87 2.03 -6.69
N HIS A 171 -12.59 1.49 -5.73
CA HIS A 171 -13.48 2.27 -4.85
C HIS A 171 -14.45 3.21 -5.60
N THR A 172 -14.96 2.80 -6.76
CA THR A 172 -15.77 3.63 -7.66
C THR A 172 -17.03 4.19 -7.02
N GLN A 173 -17.59 3.51 -6.02
CA GLN A 173 -18.72 3.97 -5.21
C GLN A 173 -18.44 5.26 -4.42
N PHE A 174 -17.16 5.66 -4.25
CA PHE A 174 -16.75 6.87 -3.50
C PHE A 174 -16.04 7.87 -4.38
N LEU A 175 -15.22 7.39 -5.31
CA LEU A 175 -14.32 8.22 -6.10
C LEU A 175 -14.89 8.58 -7.48
N GLY A 176 -16.04 7.99 -7.83
CA GLY A 176 -16.67 8.14 -9.14
C GLY A 176 -16.35 6.97 -10.08
N ASN A 177 -17.07 6.94 -11.20
CA ASN A 177 -17.06 5.83 -12.15
C ASN A 177 -16.28 6.14 -13.45
N THR A 178 -15.45 7.18 -13.46
CA THR A 178 -14.54 7.53 -14.54
C THR A 178 -13.12 7.71 -14.01
N LEU A 179 -12.12 7.49 -14.84
CA LEU A 179 -10.71 7.71 -14.45
C LEU A 179 -10.46 9.19 -14.13
N ALA A 180 -11.10 10.12 -14.87
CA ALA A 180 -11.01 11.56 -14.59
C ALA A 180 -11.55 11.92 -13.19
N ALA A 181 -12.69 11.33 -12.77
CA ALA A 181 -13.25 11.59 -11.43
C ALA A 181 -12.30 11.08 -10.33
N ILE A 182 -11.76 9.85 -10.49
CA ILE A 182 -10.79 9.27 -9.56
C ILE A 182 -9.51 10.11 -9.52
N ALA A 183 -9.03 10.59 -10.68
CA ALA A 183 -7.88 11.49 -10.77
C ALA A 183 -8.13 12.81 -10.04
N GLY A 184 -9.32 13.39 -10.16
CA GLY A 184 -9.74 14.62 -9.47
C GLY A 184 -9.68 14.49 -7.93
N GLU A 185 -10.13 13.36 -7.39
CA GLU A 185 -10.01 13.09 -5.95
C GLU A 185 -8.56 12.98 -5.50
N LYS A 186 -7.70 12.29 -6.27
CA LYS A 186 -6.28 12.14 -5.94
C LYS A 186 -5.50 13.44 -6.16
N ALA A 187 -5.82 14.21 -7.19
CA ALA A 187 -5.26 15.53 -7.44
C ALA A 187 -5.51 16.53 -6.27
N GLY A 188 -6.47 16.25 -5.39
CA GLY A 188 -6.71 17.03 -4.19
C GLY A 188 -5.53 17.12 -3.21
N ILE A 189 -4.50 16.28 -3.35
CA ILE A 189 -3.26 16.40 -2.57
C ILE A 189 -2.25 17.39 -3.16
N ILE A 190 -2.47 17.88 -4.37
CA ILE A 190 -1.61 18.89 -5.00
C ILE A 190 -1.86 20.23 -4.31
N LYS A 191 -0.83 20.79 -3.67
CA LYS A 191 -0.92 21.97 -2.82
C LYS A 191 -0.26 23.19 -3.48
N PRO A 192 -0.62 24.42 -3.05
CA PRO A 192 -0.08 25.65 -3.63
C PRO A 192 1.47 25.67 -3.59
N ASN A 193 2.06 25.96 -4.75
CA ASN A 193 3.51 26.10 -4.94
C ASN A 193 4.33 24.86 -4.52
N THR A 194 3.69 23.70 -4.35
CA THR A 194 4.35 22.46 -3.95
C THR A 194 4.56 21.58 -5.18
N PRO A 195 5.78 21.10 -5.47
CA PRO A 195 6.03 20.23 -6.60
C PRO A 195 5.24 18.92 -6.46
N VAL A 196 4.83 18.37 -7.63
CA VAL A 196 4.13 17.09 -7.70
C VAL A 196 4.74 16.20 -8.78
N VAL A 197 4.94 14.92 -8.44
CA VAL A 197 5.22 13.85 -9.41
C VAL A 197 3.95 13.05 -9.65
N VAL A 198 3.63 12.82 -10.92
CA VAL A 198 2.64 11.84 -11.36
C VAL A 198 3.39 10.72 -12.07
N GLY A 199 3.27 9.49 -11.57
CA GLY A 199 3.94 8.31 -12.13
C GLY A 199 3.35 7.96 -13.48
N GLU A 200 2.14 7.43 -13.49
CA GLU A 200 1.43 7.03 -14.70
C GLU A 200 0.17 7.87 -14.92
N TYR A 201 -0.12 8.13 -16.19
CA TYR A 201 -1.33 8.82 -16.61
C TYR A 201 -1.93 8.21 -17.88
N THR A 202 -3.16 8.57 -18.19
CA THR A 202 -3.83 8.31 -19.46
C THR A 202 -4.26 9.65 -20.10
N ASP A 203 -4.69 9.63 -21.35
CA ASP A 203 -5.24 10.83 -22.02
C ASP A 203 -6.43 11.43 -21.27
N GLU A 204 -7.17 10.60 -20.52
CA GLU A 204 -8.29 11.05 -19.69
C GLU A 204 -7.85 11.70 -18.37
N THR A 205 -6.76 11.24 -17.76
CA THR A 205 -6.34 11.68 -16.42
C THR A 205 -5.32 12.81 -16.43
N ARG A 206 -4.46 12.91 -17.45
CA ARG A 206 -3.44 13.95 -17.58
C ARG A 206 -4.00 15.37 -17.48
N PRO A 207 -5.06 15.76 -18.22
CA PRO A 207 -5.59 17.10 -18.17
C PRO A 207 -6.07 17.50 -16.75
N VAL A 208 -6.60 16.53 -15.99
CA VAL A 208 -7.07 16.76 -14.60
C VAL A 208 -5.92 17.18 -13.70
N PHE A 209 -4.76 16.54 -13.83
CA PHE A 209 -3.58 16.87 -13.05
C PHE A 209 -2.97 18.21 -13.47
N GLU A 210 -2.88 18.48 -14.78
CA GLU A 210 -2.38 19.74 -15.34
C GLU A 210 -3.22 20.91 -14.89
N GLU A 211 -4.55 20.82 -15.01
CA GLU A 211 -5.50 21.86 -14.56
C GLU A 211 -5.36 22.12 -13.06
N LYS A 212 -5.29 21.04 -12.25
CA LYS A 212 -5.14 21.20 -10.81
C LYS A 212 -3.80 21.84 -10.45
N ALA A 213 -2.70 21.39 -11.03
CA ALA A 213 -1.37 21.94 -10.78
C ALA A 213 -1.30 23.42 -11.18
N GLN A 214 -1.83 23.78 -12.34
CA GLN A 214 -1.92 25.15 -12.80
C GLN A 214 -2.75 26.03 -11.85
N SER A 215 -3.92 25.53 -11.38
CA SER A 215 -4.81 26.27 -10.50
C SER A 215 -4.18 26.67 -9.15
N VAL A 216 -3.16 25.95 -8.72
CA VAL A 216 -2.44 26.17 -7.45
C VAL A 216 -0.96 26.53 -7.65
N ASN A 217 -0.55 26.81 -8.89
CA ASN A 217 0.82 27.15 -9.25
C ASN A 217 1.85 26.10 -8.75
N ALA A 218 1.51 24.80 -8.86
CA ALA A 218 2.38 23.68 -8.48
C ALA A 218 3.22 23.25 -9.69
N PRO A 219 4.56 23.15 -9.56
CA PRO A 219 5.38 22.47 -10.56
C PRO A 219 4.97 21.01 -10.67
N ILE A 220 4.72 20.53 -11.90
CA ILE A 220 4.31 19.14 -12.15
C ILE A 220 5.31 18.41 -13.06
N VAL A 221 5.64 17.18 -12.68
CA VAL A 221 6.46 16.26 -13.45
C VAL A 221 5.68 14.97 -13.69
N PHE A 222 5.62 14.53 -14.94
CA PHE A 222 5.07 13.22 -15.29
C PHE A 222 6.25 12.27 -15.56
N ALA A 223 6.43 11.26 -14.70
CA ALA A 223 7.53 10.31 -14.80
C ALA A 223 7.48 9.56 -16.14
N GLN A 224 6.29 9.16 -16.57
CA GLN A 224 6.06 8.46 -17.84
C GLN A 224 6.56 9.23 -19.07
N ASP A 225 6.62 10.58 -19.04
CA ASP A 225 7.07 11.38 -20.21
C ASP A 225 8.58 11.27 -20.45
N ASN A 226 9.35 10.99 -19.41
CA ASN A 226 10.80 10.91 -19.48
C ASN A 226 11.33 9.88 -18.45
N SER A 227 10.90 8.63 -18.60
CA SER A 227 11.26 7.56 -17.66
C SER A 227 12.76 7.49 -17.38
N GLU A 228 13.13 7.43 -16.14
CA GLU A 228 14.49 7.14 -15.68
C GLU A 228 14.88 5.68 -15.96
N ILE A 229 13.92 4.76 -16.05
CA ILE A 229 14.15 3.35 -16.32
C ILE A 229 14.32 3.15 -17.83
N THR A 230 15.48 2.66 -18.25
CA THR A 230 15.80 2.37 -19.67
C THR A 230 15.68 0.88 -20.02
N ASP A 231 15.91 0.02 -19.04
CA ASP A 231 15.81 -1.43 -19.17
C ASP A 231 15.65 -2.06 -17.78
N PHE A 232 15.09 -3.27 -17.72
CA PHE A 232 15.02 -4.03 -16.48
C PHE A 232 15.13 -5.53 -16.73
N SER A 233 15.62 -6.23 -15.71
CA SER A 233 15.56 -7.68 -15.62
C SER A 233 15.11 -8.10 -14.22
N ARG A 234 14.55 -9.29 -14.12
CA ARG A 234 13.95 -9.77 -12.89
C ARG A 234 14.56 -11.11 -12.46
N SER A 235 14.81 -11.25 -11.18
CA SER A 235 15.02 -12.53 -10.51
C SER A 235 13.83 -12.86 -9.60
N VAL A 236 13.89 -13.98 -8.90
CA VAL A 236 12.87 -14.36 -7.91
C VAL A 236 12.79 -13.35 -6.76
N ASP A 237 13.93 -12.78 -6.37
CA ASP A 237 14.09 -11.98 -5.15
C ASP A 237 14.37 -10.51 -5.40
N SER A 238 14.56 -10.09 -6.63
CA SER A 238 14.93 -8.72 -6.94
C SER A 238 14.59 -8.31 -8.37
N LEU A 239 14.47 -7.00 -8.54
CA LEU A 239 14.36 -6.34 -9.82
C LEU A 239 15.66 -5.57 -10.05
N HIS A 240 16.26 -5.72 -11.24
CA HIS A 240 17.47 -5.02 -11.65
C HIS A 240 17.10 -3.98 -12.68
N LEU A 241 17.33 -2.72 -12.37
CA LEU A 241 16.93 -1.56 -13.15
C LEU A 241 18.17 -0.90 -13.76
N SER A 242 18.17 -0.69 -15.07
CA SER A 242 19.11 0.23 -15.72
C SER A 242 18.46 1.61 -15.82
N THR A 243 19.14 2.65 -15.32
CA THR A 243 18.57 3.99 -15.27
C THR A 243 19.42 4.99 -16.03
N ARG A 244 18.83 6.13 -16.40
CA ARG A 244 19.53 7.22 -17.13
C ARG A 244 20.51 7.95 -16.22
N SER A 245 20.08 8.30 -14.99
CA SER A 245 20.81 9.23 -14.14
C SER A 245 21.42 8.57 -12.91
N PHE A 246 20.91 7.40 -12.48
CA PHE A 246 21.31 6.74 -11.23
C PHE A 246 22.17 5.47 -11.45
N GLY A 247 22.47 5.09 -12.72
CA GLY A 247 23.18 3.85 -13.02
C GLY A 247 22.31 2.61 -12.81
N ASN A 248 22.92 1.48 -12.46
CA ASN A 248 22.20 0.23 -12.24
C ASN A 248 21.76 0.10 -10.79
N ILE A 249 20.46 -0.10 -10.55
CA ILE A 249 19.84 -0.23 -9.23
C ILE A 249 19.34 -1.67 -9.07
N SER A 250 19.56 -2.25 -7.91
CA SER A 250 18.91 -3.49 -7.48
C SER A 250 17.79 -3.14 -6.51
N ASP A 251 16.55 -3.51 -6.85
CA ASP A 251 15.37 -3.31 -6.00
C ASP A 251 14.99 -4.64 -5.34
N GLU A 252 14.83 -4.63 -4.03
CA GLU A 252 14.38 -5.77 -3.24
C GLU A 252 12.92 -6.15 -3.54
N LEU A 253 12.16 -5.28 -4.23
CA LEU A 253 10.79 -5.54 -4.66
C LEU A 253 10.78 -6.19 -6.06
N ALA A 254 10.63 -7.51 -6.10
CA ALA A 254 10.77 -8.29 -7.34
C ALA A 254 9.53 -8.31 -8.26
N GLY A 255 8.43 -7.66 -7.88
CA GLY A 255 7.22 -7.56 -8.70
C GLY A 255 7.42 -6.62 -9.91
N GLU A 256 6.96 -7.00 -11.10
CA GLU A 256 7.15 -6.20 -12.31
C GLU A 256 6.57 -4.79 -12.24
N CYS A 257 5.40 -4.64 -11.61
CA CYS A 257 4.80 -3.31 -11.37
C CYS A 257 5.70 -2.36 -10.57
N GLN A 258 6.76 -2.87 -9.91
CA GLN A 258 7.68 -2.03 -9.16
C GLN A 258 8.61 -1.21 -10.07
N THR A 259 8.76 -1.56 -11.36
CA THR A 259 9.45 -0.71 -12.34
C THR A 259 8.81 0.68 -12.43
N LEU A 260 7.47 0.74 -12.44
CA LEU A 260 6.71 2.00 -12.52
C LEU A 260 6.75 2.77 -11.19
N ASN A 261 6.72 2.05 -10.07
CA ASN A 261 6.88 2.67 -8.76
C ASN A 261 8.30 3.22 -8.58
N ALA A 262 9.32 2.47 -9.02
CA ALA A 262 10.71 2.90 -9.00
C ALA A 262 10.93 4.17 -9.83
N ASP A 263 10.40 4.21 -11.05
CA ASP A 263 10.46 5.39 -11.92
C ASP A 263 9.86 6.62 -11.22
N THR A 264 8.68 6.47 -10.64
CA THR A 264 8.02 7.52 -9.84
C THR A 264 8.89 7.99 -8.67
N VAL A 265 9.52 7.06 -7.95
CA VAL A 265 10.41 7.35 -6.82
C VAL A 265 11.67 8.09 -7.27
N LEU A 266 12.29 7.69 -8.38
CA LEU A 266 13.49 8.36 -8.90
C LEU A 266 13.21 9.83 -9.27
N HIS A 267 12.09 10.10 -9.93
CA HIS A 267 11.64 11.47 -10.20
C HIS A 267 11.35 12.25 -8.90
N ALA A 268 10.74 11.61 -7.91
CA ALA A 268 10.50 12.21 -6.60
C ALA A 268 11.82 12.56 -5.89
N VAL A 269 12.84 11.71 -5.98
CA VAL A 269 14.19 11.98 -5.43
C VAL A 269 14.83 13.18 -6.10
N CYS A 270 14.72 13.32 -7.43
CA CYS A 270 15.22 14.50 -8.13
C CYS A 270 14.60 15.79 -7.58
N LEU A 271 13.27 15.85 -7.45
CA LEU A 271 12.58 17.02 -6.89
C LEU A 271 12.90 17.26 -5.42
N LEU A 272 13.11 16.22 -4.62
CA LEU A 272 13.56 16.38 -3.22
C LEU A 272 14.94 16.99 -3.15
N ARG A 273 15.89 16.59 -4.03
CA ARG A 273 17.22 17.20 -4.14
C ARG A 273 17.13 18.68 -4.49
N GLU A 274 16.29 19.05 -5.46
CA GLU A 274 16.02 20.45 -5.83
C GLU A 274 15.43 21.26 -4.66
N ASN A 275 14.65 20.61 -3.80
CA ASN A 275 14.08 21.20 -2.58
C ASN A 275 15.02 21.14 -1.37
N GLY A 276 16.31 20.89 -1.58
CA GLY A 276 17.36 20.97 -0.58
C GLY A 276 17.55 19.74 0.31
N PHE A 277 16.94 18.59 -0.04
CA PHE A 277 17.28 17.34 0.62
C PHE A 277 18.62 16.80 0.14
N ILE A 278 19.47 16.40 1.07
CA ILE A 278 20.79 15.84 0.78
C ILE A 278 20.61 14.31 0.61
N ILE A 279 20.52 13.85 -0.63
CA ILE A 279 20.36 12.43 -0.98
C ILE A 279 21.43 12.12 -2.05
N THR A 280 22.35 11.21 -1.77
CA THR A 280 23.35 10.75 -2.75
C THR A 280 22.80 9.60 -3.60
N ASP A 281 23.46 9.27 -4.72
CA ASP A 281 23.10 8.09 -5.50
C ASP A 281 23.29 6.80 -4.69
N GLY A 282 24.33 6.75 -3.84
CA GLY A 282 24.52 5.64 -2.90
C GLY A 282 23.34 5.45 -1.94
N ASN A 283 22.72 6.54 -1.45
CA ASN A 283 21.54 6.44 -0.61
C ASN A 283 20.33 5.87 -1.38
N VAL A 284 20.21 6.21 -2.65
CA VAL A 284 19.17 5.66 -3.54
C VAL A 284 19.37 4.16 -3.71
N HIS A 285 20.59 3.74 -4.11
CA HIS A 285 20.92 2.33 -4.29
C HIS A 285 20.67 1.52 -3.00
N ASP A 286 21.16 1.99 -1.86
CA ASP A 286 20.99 1.32 -0.57
C ASP A 286 19.52 1.27 -0.12
N GLY A 287 18.76 2.32 -0.45
CA GLY A 287 17.32 2.39 -0.16
C GLY A 287 16.53 1.33 -0.93
N PHE A 288 16.73 1.22 -2.23
CA PHE A 288 16.11 0.19 -3.08
C PHE A 288 16.53 -1.22 -2.66
N ALA A 289 17.84 -1.46 -2.49
CA ALA A 289 18.38 -2.78 -2.15
C ALA A 289 18.00 -3.31 -0.77
N SER A 290 17.35 -2.50 0.06
CA SER A 290 17.02 -2.90 1.44
C SER A 290 15.67 -2.39 1.94
N VAL A 291 14.75 -2.04 1.04
CA VAL A 291 13.47 -1.41 1.39
C VAL A 291 12.66 -2.24 2.39
N CYS A 292 12.50 -3.54 2.16
CA CYS A 292 11.73 -4.41 3.04
C CYS A 292 12.37 -4.52 4.43
N ARG A 293 13.69 -4.74 4.47
CA ARG A 293 14.45 -4.82 5.73
C ARG A 293 14.49 -3.49 6.48
N THR A 294 14.60 -2.37 5.77
CA THR A 294 14.71 -1.02 6.37
C THR A 294 13.37 -0.53 6.88
N THR A 295 12.26 -0.85 6.23
CA THR A 295 10.95 -0.26 6.50
C THR A 295 9.90 -1.26 6.96
N GLY A 296 10.17 -2.56 6.85
CA GLY A 296 9.24 -3.63 7.21
C GLY A 296 8.08 -3.80 6.22
N LEU A 297 8.27 -3.46 4.93
CA LEU A 297 7.29 -3.72 3.88
C LEU A 297 7.13 -5.23 3.65
N MET A 298 5.89 -5.69 3.56
CA MET A 298 5.54 -7.09 3.30
C MET A 298 4.46 -7.20 2.22
N GLY A 299 4.33 -8.41 1.63
CA GLY A 299 3.23 -8.74 0.72
C GLY A 299 3.29 -8.06 -0.65
N ARG A 300 4.48 -7.81 -1.19
CA ARG A 300 4.69 -7.27 -2.55
C ARG A 300 5.57 -8.23 -3.33
N TRP A 301 4.98 -9.18 -4.03
CA TRP A 301 5.66 -10.29 -4.68
C TRP A 301 6.69 -10.96 -3.73
N MET A 302 6.25 -11.17 -2.50
CA MET A 302 7.10 -11.56 -1.39
C MET A 302 7.32 -13.06 -1.37
N LYS A 303 8.58 -13.49 -1.42
CA LYS A 303 8.95 -14.89 -1.19
C LYS A 303 8.77 -15.24 0.29
N VAL A 304 8.03 -16.31 0.57
CA VAL A 304 7.76 -16.82 1.92
C VAL A 304 8.24 -18.25 2.16
N ASP A 305 8.54 -19.00 1.10
CA ASP A 305 9.16 -20.34 1.19
C ASP A 305 9.99 -20.60 -0.09
N GLU A 306 11.03 -21.42 -0.02
CA GLU A 306 11.91 -21.74 -1.15
C GLU A 306 11.59 -23.09 -1.81
N HIS A 307 11.06 -24.02 -1.06
CA HIS A 307 10.81 -25.41 -1.52
C HIS A 307 9.43 -25.93 -1.06
N PRO A 308 8.42 -25.91 -1.94
CA PRO A 308 8.38 -25.26 -3.25
C PRO A 308 8.44 -23.73 -3.13
N LEU A 309 8.93 -23.06 -4.18
CA LEU A 309 8.92 -21.60 -4.23
C LEU A 309 7.51 -21.08 -3.95
N THR A 310 7.37 -20.28 -2.90
CA THR A 310 6.09 -19.72 -2.51
C THR A 310 6.17 -18.21 -2.49
N ILE A 311 5.32 -17.56 -3.28
CA ILE A 311 5.21 -16.10 -3.41
C ILE A 311 3.83 -15.64 -2.91
N CYS A 312 3.78 -14.52 -2.20
CA CYS A 312 2.51 -13.87 -1.88
C CYS A 312 2.48 -12.41 -2.34
N ASP A 313 1.30 -11.94 -2.77
CA ASP A 313 1.09 -10.55 -3.17
C ASP A 313 -0.31 -10.07 -2.78
N THR A 314 -0.40 -8.81 -2.35
CA THR A 314 -1.65 -8.15 -1.90
C THR A 314 -2.46 -7.49 -3.02
N GLY A 315 -2.10 -7.68 -4.28
CA GLY A 315 -2.88 -7.22 -5.43
C GLY A 315 -4.34 -7.70 -5.36
N HIS A 316 -5.29 -6.79 -5.62
CA HIS A 316 -6.70 -7.07 -5.36
C HIS A 316 -7.67 -6.32 -6.28
N ASN A 317 -7.17 -5.59 -7.28
CA ASN A 317 -7.97 -4.93 -8.30
C ASN A 317 -7.38 -5.22 -9.69
N PRO A 318 -8.14 -5.02 -10.79
CA PRO A 318 -7.68 -5.38 -12.13
C PRO A 318 -6.36 -4.71 -12.53
N GLY A 319 -6.17 -3.41 -12.21
CA GLY A 319 -4.97 -2.68 -12.57
C GLY A 319 -3.70 -3.14 -11.86
N GLY A 320 -3.81 -3.67 -10.64
CA GLY A 320 -2.67 -4.30 -9.96
C GLY A 320 -2.48 -5.77 -10.37
N PHE A 321 -3.60 -6.46 -10.62
CA PHE A 321 -3.57 -7.90 -10.90
C PHE A 321 -3.05 -8.26 -12.29
N GLN A 322 -3.12 -7.34 -13.26
CA GLN A 322 -2.59 -7.57 -14.61
C GLN A 322 -1.10 -7.96 -14.59
N TYR A 323 -0.27 -7.29 -13.77
CA TYR A 323 1.15 -7.62 -13.61
C TYR A 323 1.37 -8.97 -12.92
N ILE A 324 0.56 -9.28 -11.91
CA ILE A 324 0.59 -10.57 -11.21
C ILE A 324 0.22 -11.69 -12.18
N ALA A 325 -0.85 -11.52 -12.95
CA ALA A 325 -1.31 -12.51 -13.92
C ALA A 325 -0.26 -12.76 -15.01
N ASP A 326 0.37 -11.72 -15.54
CA ASP A 326 1.46 -11.84 -16.50
C ASP A 326 2.63 -12.62 -15.92
N GLN A 327 3.07 -12.28 -14.69
CA GLN A 327 4.14 -13.00 -14.01
C GLN A 327 3.79 -14.47 -13.74
N LEU A 328 2.53 -14.79 -13.45
CA LEU A 328 2.09 -16.17 -13.25
C LEU A 328 2.03 -16.97 -14.56
N GLN A 329 1.61 -16.32 -15.67
CA GLN A 329 1.57 -16.93 -17.00
C GLN A 329 2.97 -17.29 -17.52
N HIS A 330 3.99 -16.49 -17.15
CA HIS A 330 5.38 -16.68 -17.59
C HIS A 330 6.27 -17.30 -16.50
N ALA A 331 5.66 -17.87 -15.45
CA ALA A 331 6.44 -18.51 -14.38
C ALA A 331 7.13 -19.79 -14.88
N GLU A 332 8.45 -19.82 -14.78
CA GLU A 332 9.24 -21.02 -15.07
C GLU A 332 9.19 -21.99 -13.88
N CYS A 333 8.22 -22.91 -13.87
CA CYS A 333 8.02 -23.88 -12.81
C CYS A 333 7.45 -25.20 -13.37
N GLY A 334 7.54 -26.27 -12.56
CA GLY A 334 6.91 -27.55 -12.90
C GLY A 334 5.40 -27.43 -12.98
N THR A 335 4.76 -27.19 -11.85
CA THR A 335 3.32 -26.91 -11.76
C THR A 335 3.07 -25.62 -11.00
N LEU A 336 2.27 -24.70 -11.58
CA LEU A 336 1.80 -23.53 -10.88
C LEU A 336 0.58 -23.89 -10.01
N ARG A 337 0.66 -23.59 -8.71
CA ARG A 337 -0.39 -23.78 -7.71
C ARG A 337 -0.85 -22.44 -7.17
N VAL A 338 -2.14 -22.13 -7.33
CA VAL A 338 -2.68 -20.80 -7.02
C VAL A 338 -3.66 -20.88 -5.86
N VAL A 339 -3.27 -20.37 -4.71
CA VAL A 339 -4.14 -20.17 -3.54
C VAL A 339 -4.74 -18.77 -3.64
N ILE A 340 -6.05 -18.67 -3.86
CA ILE A 340 -6.65 -17.37 -4.15
C ILE A 340 -7.99 -17.18 -3.43
N GLY A 341 -8.22 -15.95 -2.95
CA GLY A 341 -9.46 -15.55 -2.28
C GLY A 341 -9.69 -14.05 -2.33
N PHE A 342 -10.95 -13.63 -2.24
CA PHE A 342 -11.36 -12.25 -2.40
C PHE A 342 -12.35 -11.81 -1.32
N VAL A 343 -12.63 -10.52 -1.25
CA VAL A 343 -13.74 -9.93 -0.51
C VAL A 343 -14.97 -9.76 -1.42
N SER A 344 -16.17 -9.75 -0.83
CA SER A 344 -17.43 -9.82 -1.56
C SER A 344 -17.83 -8.53 -2.29
N ASP A 345 -17.24 -7.40 -1.93
CA ASP A 345 -17.59 -6.07 -2.44
C ASP A 345 -16.86 -5.68 -3.74
N LYS A 346 -16.13 -6.62 -4.36
CA LYS A 346 -15.40 -6.39 -5.61
C LYS A 346 -15.92 -7.26 -6.75
N ASP A 347 -15.98 -6.67 -7.95
CA ASP A 347 -16.13 -7.46 -9.17
C ASP A 347 -14.78 -8.08 -9.54
N ILE A 348 -14.73 -9.41 -9.43
CA ILE A 348 -13.54 -10.20 -9.67
C ILE A 348 -13.49 -10.79 -11.08
N SER A 349 -14.51 -10.58 -11.92
CA SER A 349 -14.62 -11.21 -13.24
C SER A 349 -13.42 -10.88 -14.13
N HIS A 350 -12.99 -9.62 -14.13
CA HIS A 350 -11.80 -9.20 -14.87
C HIS A 350 -10.52 -9.86 -14.37
N ILE A 351 -10.40 -10.08 -13.05
CA ILE A 351 -9.23 -10.75 -12.47
C ILE A 351 -9.22 -12.21 -12.87
N LEU A 352 -10.36 -12.91 -12.73
CA LEU A 352 -10.47 -14.32 -13.07
C LEU A 352 -10.16 -14.59 -14.55
N ASN A 353 -10.55 -13.69 -15.44
CA ASN A 353 -10.27 -13.81 -16.88
C ASN A 353 -8.80 -13.66 -17.26
N MET A 354 -7.97 -13.06 -16.39
CA MET A 354 -6.54 -12.90 -16.61
C MET A 354 -5.70 -14.07 -16.12
N LEU A 355 -6.25 -14.92 -15.26
CA LEU A 355 -5.51 -15.99 -14.59
C LEU A 355 -5.22 -17.18 -15.53
N PRO A 356 -4.06 -17.87 -15.39
CA PRO A 356 -3.68 -19.00 -16.22
C PRO A 356 -4.63 -20.20 -15.99
N THR A 357 -5.13 -20.79 -17.07
CA THR A 357 -6.11 -21.90 -17.03
C THR A 357 -5.49 -23.28 -16.80
N ASP A 358 -4.17 -23.39 -16.92
CA ASP A 358 -3.38 -24.63 -16.73
C ASP A 358 -2.80 -24.78 -15.31
N ALA A 359 -3.09 -23.82 -14.42
CA ALA A 359 -2.68 -23.88 -13.01
C ALA A 359 -3.64 -24.73 -12.16
N LEU A 360 -3.16 -25.23 -11.03
CA LEU A 360 -3.96 -25.89 -10.01
C LEU A 360 -4.49 -24.88 -9.00
N TYR A 361 -5.82 -24.74 -8.90
CA TYR A 361 -6.44 -23.75 -8.02
C TYR A 361 -6.86 -24.30 -6.66
N PHE A 362 -6.60 -23.52 -5.62
CA PHE A 362 -6.99 -23.73 -4.23
C PHE A 362 -7.81 -22.51 -3.81
N PHE A 363 -9.10 -22.53 -4.09
CA PHE A 363 -10.01 -21.42 -3.80
C PHE A 363 -10.26 -21.33 -2.32
N THR A 364 -10.01 -20.17 -1.73
CA THR A 364 -10.16 -19.95 -0.29
C THR A 364 -10.92 -18.66 0.01
N GLN A 365 -11.07 -18.34 1.28
CA GLN A 365 -11.71 -17.12 1.75
C GLN A 365 -10.91 -16.53 2.93
N PRO A 366 -10.82 -15.19 3.04
CA PRO A 366 -10.15 -14.56 4.18
C PRO A 366 -11.00 -14.65 5.45
N SER A 367 -10.35 -14.53 6.60
CA SER A 367 -10.98 -14.59 7.94
C SER A 367 -11.69 -13.29 8.34
N VAL A 368 -12.35 -12.60 7.40
CA VAL A 368 -13.08 -11.34 7.65
C VAL A 368 -14.56 -11.49 7.29
N GLU A 369 -15.44 -10.71 7.95
CA GLU A 369 -16.91 -10.80 7.76
C GLU A 369 -17.35 -10.61 6.31
N ARG A 370 -16.67 -9.76 5.55
CA ARG A 370 -16.96 -9.49 4.13
C ARG A 370 -16.23 -10.42 3.15
N ALA A 371 -15.78 -11.59 3.61
CA ALA A 371 -15.18 -12.59 2.74
C ALA A 371 -16.12 -13.04 1.61
N LEU A 372 -15.62 -13.21 0.40
CA LEU A 372 -16.34 -13.94 -0.64
C LEU A 372 -16.22 -15.44 -0.33
N PRO A 373 -17.35 -16.17 -0.12
CA PRO A 373 -17.29 -17.59 0.19
C PRO A 373 -16.54 -18.38 -0.89
N CYS A 374 -15.64 -19.27 -0.50
CA CYS A 374 -14.79 -20.03 -1.42
C CYS A 374 -15.60 -20.85 -2.46
N THR A 375 -16.79 -21.33 -2.09
CA THR A 375 -17.68 -22.04 -3.00
C THR A 375 -18.29 -21.13 -4.07
N VAL A 376 -18.59 -19.87 -3.73
CA VAL A 376 -19.08 -18.85 -4.67
C VAL A 376 -17.93 -18.44 -5.61
N LEU A 377 -16.73 -18.27 -5.08
CA LEU A 377 -15.53 -17.98 -5.87
C LEU A 377 -15.26 -19.10 -6.87
N ALA A 378 -15.24 -20.37 -6.44
CA ALA A 378 -15.00 -21.52 -7.32
C ALA A 378 -16.04 -21.62 -8.44
N LYS A 379 -17.32 -21.35 -8.12
CA LYS A 379 -18.38 -21.34 -9.14
C LYS A 379 -18.14 -20.24 -10.18
N LYS A 380 -17.81 -19.01 -9.77
CA LYS A 380 -17.47 -17.93 -10.71
C LYS A 380 -16.21 -18.26 -11.52
N ALA A 381 -15.19 -18.81 -10.87
CA ALA A 381 -13.93 -19.18 -11.51
C ALA A 381 -14.11 -20.23 -12.62
N SER A 382 -15.06 -21.17 -12.43
CA SER A 382 -15.36 -22.20 -13.44
C SER A 382 -15.92 -21.61 -14.75
N GLU A 383 -16.54 -20.42 -14.71
CA GLU A 383 -17.03 -19.72 -15.90
C GLU A 383 -15.88 -19.21 -16.79
N PHE A 384 -14.67 -19.09 -16.22
CA PHE A 384 -13.42 -18.70 -16.89
C PHE A 384 -12.47 -19.88 -17.12
N GLY A 385 -12.94 -21.12 -16.95
CA GLY A 385 -12.11 -22.32 -17.14
C GLY A 385 -11.17 -22.66 -16.00
N LEU A 386 -11.24 -21.94 -14.87
CA LEU A 386 -10.39 -22.17 -13.72
C LEU A 386 -11.02 -23.26 -12.82
N THR A 387 -10.28 -24.35 -12.60
CA THR A 387 -10.77 -25.51 -11.83
C THR A 387 -9.89 -25.81 -10.64
N GLY A 388 -10.49 -26.20 -9.52
CA GLY A 388 -9.74 -26.52 -8.31
C GLY A 388 -10.59 -26.92 -7.12
N SER A 389 -9.95 -27.03 -5.96
CA SER A 389 -10.57 -27.40 -4.69
C SER A 389 -10.89 -26.17 -3.85
N THR A 390 -11.89 -26.28 -2.95
CA THR A 390 -12.33 -25.20 -2.06
C THR A 390 -11.92 -25.45 -0.62
N PHE A 391 -11.52 -24.40 0.08
CA PHE A 391 -11.06 -24.43 1.47
C PHE A 391 -11.63 -23.23 2.23
N THR A 392 -12.10 -23.43 3.45
CA THR A 392 -12.67 -22.37 4.28
C THR A 392 -11.63 -21.54 5.02
N SER A 393 -10.36 -21.96 5.02
CA SER A 393 -9.23 -21.20 5.59
C SER A 393 -8.05 -21.12 4.63
N VAL A 394 -7.32 -20.02 4.70
CA VAL A 394 -6.10 -19.81 3.91
C VAL A 394 -5.01 -20.80 4.32
N LYS A 395 -4.90 -21.10 5.63
CA LYS A 395 -3.96 -22.09 6.16
C LYS A 395 -4.15 -23.46 5.54
N ASP A 396 -5.41 -23.95 5.49
CA ASP A 396 -5.70 -25.27 4.93
C ASP A 396 -5.48 -25.31 3.42
N ALA A 397 -5.87 -24.25 2.71
CA ALA A 397 -5.61 -24.11 1.28
C ALA A 397 -4.11 -24.13 0.96
N TYR A 398 -3.30 -23.39 1.72
CA TYR A 398 -1.83 -23.36 1.57
C TYR A 398 -1.21 -24.72 1.87
N LEU A 399 -1.61 -25.37 2.96
CA LEU A 399 -1.12 -26.70 3.31
C LEU A 399 -1.49 -27.75 2.25
N ALA A 400 -2.70 -27.67 1.68
CA ALA A 400 -3.12 -28.52 0.57
C ALA A 400 -2.32 -28.23 -0.70
N ALA A 401 -2.07 -26.95 -1.03
CA ALA A 401 -1.22 -26.58 -2.15
C ALA A 401 0.22 -27.06 -1.98
N LYS A 402 0.75 -27.08 -0.76
CA LYS A 402 2.10 -27.58 -0.44
C LYS A 402 2.17 -29.09 -0.43
N SER A 403 1.08 -29.78 -0.07
CA SER A 403 1.03 -31.24 -0.05
C SER A 403 1.09 -31.80 -1.46
N GLY A 404 2.10 -32.64 -1.72
CA GLY A 404 2.32 -33.23 -3.04
C GLY A 404 2.90 -32.27 -4.08
N ALA A 405 3.39 -31.10 -3.67
CA ALA A 405 4.16 -30.21 -4.54
C ALA A 405 5.57 -30.75 -4.74
N ALA A 406 6.06 -30.74 -5.98
CA ALA A 406 7.44 -31.00 -6.32
C ALA A 406 8.35 -29.81 -5.97
N ALA A 407 9.66 -30.02 -5.95
CA ALA A 407 10.61 -28.97 -5.57
C ALA A 407 10.67 -27.82 -6.59
N ASP A 408 10.35 -28.10 -7.84
CA ASP A 408 10.29 -27.16 -8.97
C ASP A 408 8.89 -26.54 -9.20
N ASP A 409 7.89 -26.92 -8.37
CA ASP A 409 6.58 -26.27 -8.41
C ASP A 409 6.65 -24.86 -7.81
N MET A 410 5.71 -24.01 -8.20
CA MET A 410 5.51 -22.68 -7.62
C MET A 410 4.14 -22.58 -6.97
N ILE A 411 4.08 -22.00 -5.77
CA ILE A 411 2.84 -21.66 -5.09
C ILE A 411 2.70 -20.14 -5.09
N TYR A 412 1.61 -19.63 -5.61
CA TYR A 412 1.19 -18.24 -5.45
C TYR A 412 0.05 -18.13 -4.45
N VAL A 413 0.11 -17.14 -3.54
CA VAL A 413 -0.94 -16.87 -2.55
C VAL A 413 -1.36 -15.41 -2.63
N GLY A 414 -2.63 -15.14 -2.96
CA GLY A 414 -3.06 -13.74 -3.11
C GLY A 414 -4.55 -13.54 -3.39
N GLY A 415 -4.87 -12.42 -4.07
CA GLY A 415 -6.23 -11.97 -4.41
C GLY A 415 -6.78 -10.92 -3.43
N SER A 416 -6.28 -10.84 -2.22
CA SER A 416 -6.58 -9.73 -1.31
C SER A 416 -5.51 -9.58 -0.22
N THR A 417 -5.43 -8.38 0.35
CA THR A 417 -4.57 -8.10 1.51
C THR A 417 -4.87 -9.04 2.69
N PHE A 418 -6.13 -9.43 2.88
CA PHE A 418 -6.53 -10.31 3.99
C PHE A 418 -6.08 -11.76 3.78
N ILE A 419 -6.04 -12.25 2.55
CA ILE A 419 -5.49 -13.59 2.24
C ILE A 419 -4.00 -13.65 2.60
N VAL A 420 -3.25 -12.60 2.23
CA VAL A 420 -1.83 -12.51 2.59
C VAL A 420 -1.64 -12.38 4.11
N ALA A 421 -2.47 -11.60 4.77
CA ALA A 421 -2.45 -11.48 6.23
C ALA A 421 -2.68 -12.83 6.93
N ASP A 422 -3.69 -13.58 6.52
CA ASP A 422 -3.98 -14.92 7.07
C ASP A 422 -2.85 -15.92 6.80
N LEU A 423 -2.22 -15.86 5.61
CA LEU A 423 -1.04 -16.67 5.30
C LEU A 423 0.12 -16.34 6.25
N LEU A 424 0.46 -15.06 6.37
CA LEU A 424 1.59 -14.63 7.21
C LEU A 424 1.35 -14.93 8.69
N ALA A 425 0.11 -14.81 9.17
CA ALA A 425 -0.28 -15.23 10.52
C ALA A 425 -0.02 -16.74 10.74
N ALA A 426 -0.44 -17.58 9.80
CA ALA A 426 -0.23 -19.03 9.86
C ALA A 426 1.26 -19.40 9.80
N LEU A 427 2.06 -18.70 9.00
CA LEU A 427 3.51 -18.91 8.91
C LEU A 427 4.22 -18.47 10.21
N LYS A 428 3.80 -17.35 10.81
CA LYS A 428 4.34 -16.89 12.10
C LYS A 428 4.06 -17.88 13.23
N GLU A 429 2.86 -18.45 13.30
CA GLU A 429 2.52 -19.52 14.26
C GLU A 429 3.44 -20.74 14.12
N SER A 430 3.91 -21.03 12.91
CA SER A 430 4.82 -22.14 12.60
C SER A 430 6.31 -21.79 12.73
N GLY A 431 6.66 -20.56 13.14
CA GLY A 431 8.03 -20.08 13.31
C GLY A 431 8.81 -19.86 12.00
N LYS A 432 8.09 -19.62 10.88
CA LYS A 432 8.70 -19.45 9.55
C LYS A 432 8.85 -17.99 9.10
N VAL A 433 8.15 -17.06 9.77
CA VAL A 433 8.19 -15.61 9.53
C VAL A 433 8.18 -14.86 10.86
#